data_18728dfa19f42e2a0514cf15a04f5922
#
_entry.id   18728dfa19f42e2a0514cf15a04f5922
#
_cell.length_a   1.000
_cell.length_b   1.000
_cell.length_c   1.000
_cell.angle_alpha   90.00
_cell.angle_beta   90.00
_cell.angle_gamma   90.00
#
_symmetry.space_group_name_H-M   'P 1'
#
loop_
_entity.id
_entity.type
_entity.pdbx_description
1 polymer ?
#
loop_
_entity_poly.entity_id
_entity_poly.type
_entity_poly.pdbx_seq_one_letter_code
_entity_poly.pdbx_strand_id
1 'polypeptide(L)'
;GRTAEAIYTTGNKNISTRWIMEQGRWRLSAAENIKASRIEPNGISKSYGFGTSIYIGLVYPFNNDAFDMSYNIAFKRTILTFMTYEVTASLLKVKTEKTEWEGANEIVKPHSHNVFDLDLNIGGQLPVKCGPIYLVPYAKILGGLYFGSDLTGIDYGFGTGVEIAYKFGYQNYVFANIGYIGKRMKPFDDEEFRLKSKTLSGLAFSIGVSF
;
A
#
# COMPACT_ATOMS: atom_id res chain seq x y z
N GLY A 1 17.81 46.47 13.02
CA GLY A 1 16.61 46.35 13.87
C GLY A 1 16.56 44.99 14.53
N ARG A 2 16.00 44.84 15.69
CA ARG A 2 15.77 43.57 16.35
C ARG A 2 14.41 43.03 15.85
N THR A 3 14.36 41.77 15.47
CA THR A 3 13.13 41.08 15.11
C THR A 3 12.87 39.93 16.06
N ALA A 4 11.61 39.69 16.38
CA ALA A 4 11.17 38.53 17.17
C ALA A 4 9.99 37.84 16.45
N GLU A 5 9.94 36.55 16.53
CA GLU A 5 8.78 35.76 16.08
C GLU A 5 8.16 35.11 17.29
N ALA A 6 6.84 35.19 17.36
CA ALA A 6 6.07 34.49 18.37
C ALA A 6 4.93 33.71 17.72
N ILE A 7 4.75 32.48 18.18
CA ILE A 7 3.67 31.60 17.72
C ILE A 7 2.66 31.51 18.86
N TYR A 8 1.44 31.94 18.59
CA TYR A 8 0.31 31.84 19.51
C TYR A 8 -0.62 30.71 19.06
N THR A 9 -0.98 29.86 19.99
CA THR A 9 -1.97 28.83 19.75
C THR A 9 -3.31 29.28 20.36
N THR A 10 -4.30 29.47 19.53
CA THR A 10 -5.66 29.82 19.98
C THR A 10 -6.64 28.77 19.46
N GLY A 11 -7.10 27.89 20.34
CA GLY A 11 -7.91 26.74 19.96
C GLY A 11 -7.15 25.84 18.98
N ASN A 12 -7.66 25.72 17.76
CA ASN A 12 -7.07 24.90 16.69
C ASN A 12 -6.24 25.71 15.67
N LYS A 13 -5.88 26.94 15.98
CA LYS A 13 -5.14 27.82 15.07
C LYS A 13 -3.82 28.24 15.69
N ASN A 14 -2.75 28.12 14.94
CA ASN A 14 -1.46 28.73 15.27
C ASN A 14 -1.33 30.01 14.45
N ILE A 15 -1.06 31.11 15.11
CA ILE A 15 -0.84 32.40 14.48
C ILE A 15 0.63 32.73 14.69
N SER A 16 1.40 32.83 13.60
CA SER A 16 2.76 33.40 13.67
C SER A 16 2.66 34.89 13.59
N THR A 17 3.33 35.55 14.50
CA THR A 17 3.42 37.01 14.51
C THR A 17 4.89 37.40 14.44
N ARG A 18 5.22 38.30 13.53
CA ARG A 18 6.53 38.90 13.44
C ARG A 18 6.49 40.29 14.04
N TRP A 19 7.38 40.53 14.98
CA TRP A 19 7.53 41.78 15.69
C TRP A 19 8.84 42.44 15.30
N ILE A 20 8.83 43.73 15.09
CA ILE A 20 10.03 44.52 14.81
C ILE A 20 10.17 45.58 15.94
N MET A 21 11.39 45.76 16.42
CA MET A 21 11.68 46.82 17.35
C MET A 21 12.01 48.10 16.61
N GLU A 22 11.14 49.08 16.71
CA GLU A 22 11.30 50.42 16.15
C GLU A 22 11.22 51.45 17.27
N GLN A 23 12.22 52.33 17.36
CA GLN A 23 12.26 53.42 18.34
C GLN A 23 12.07 52.92 19.81
N GLY A 24 12.66 51.76 20.15
CA GLY A 24 12.54 51.19 21.48
C GLY A 24 11.22 50.51 21.80
N ARG A 25 10.31 50.36 20.85
CA ARG A 25 9.00 49.70 21.01
C ARG A 25 8.86 48.55 20.05
N TRP A 26 8.28 47.45 20.52
CA TRP A 26 7.90 46.33 19.66
C TRP A 26 6.62 46.67 18.93
N ARG A 27 6.66 46.55 17.59
CA ARG A 27 5.51 46.72 16.71
C ARG A 27 5.24 45.43 15.94
N LEU A 28 3.99 45.07 15.83
CA LEU A 28 3.57 43.95 14.99
C LEU A 28 3.80 44.28 13.53
N SER A 29 4.72 43.59 12.88
CA SER A 29 5.08 43.80 11.46
C SER A 29 4.21 42.96 10.52
N ALA A 30 3.90 41.75 10.90
CA ALA A 30 3.04 40.84 10.15
C ALA A 30 2.34 39.88 11.10
N ALA A 31 1.10 39.59 10.84
CA ALA A 31 0.37 38.47 11.40
C ALA A 31 0.00 37.57 10.24
N GLU A 32 0.72 36.50 10.05
CA GLU A 32 0.33 35.48 9.09
C GLU A 32 -0.48 34.40 9.83
N ASN A 33 -1.69 34.18 9.37
CA ASN A 33 -2.34 32.93 9.65
C ASN A 33 -1.46 31.86 9.00
N ILE A 34 -0.50 31.35 9.77
CA ILE A 34 0.06 30.07 9.41
C ILE A 34 -1.18 29.20 9.39
N LYS A 35 -1.52 28.67 8.22
CA LYS A 35 -2.43 27.51 8.14
C LYS A 35 -1.86 26.57 9.15
N ALA A 36 -2.44 26.53 10.35
CA ALA A 36 -1.96 25.70 11.41
C ALA A 36 -1.85 24.35 10.76
N SER A 37 -0.65 23.79 10.76
CA SER A 37 -0.55 22.36 10.60
C SER A 37 -1.34 21.87 11.81
N ARG A 38 -2.61 21.61 11.56
CA ARG A 38 -3.58 21.21 12.58
C ARG A 38 -2.93 20.03 13.23
N ILE A 39 -2.38 20.22 14.45
CA ILE A 39 -1.86 19.08 15.20
C ILE A 39 -3.07 18.21 15.41
N GLU A 40 -3.21 17.23 14.54
CA GLU A 40 -4.33 16.33 14.59
C GLU A 40 -4.23 15.58 15.92
N PRO A 41 -5.30 15.58 16.74
CA PRO A 41 -5.27 14.87 18.00
C PRO A 41 -5.07 13.37 17.78
N ASN A 42 -4.59 12.68 18.80
CA ASN A 42 -4.56 11.22 18.76
C ASN A 42 -5.97 10.66 18.56
N GLY A 43 -6.08 9.55 17.85
CA GLY A 43 -7.33 8.92 17.51
C GLY A 43 -7.52 8.76 16.00
N ILE A 44 -8.76 8.63 15.55
CA ILE A 44 -9.07 8.45 14.12
C ILE A 44 -8.66 9.69 13.34
N SER A 45 -7.69 9.52 12.44
CA SER A 45 -7.17 10.59 11.61
C SER A 45 -8.05 10.82 10.40
N LYS A 46 -8.35 12.09 10.12
CA LYS A 46 -9.07 12.49 8.90
C LYS A 46 -8.12 13.01 7.82
N SER A 47 -6.85 13.22 8.14
CA SER A 47 -5.86 13.80 7.24
C SER A 47 -4.84 12.80 6.73
N TYR A 48 -4.85 11.56 7.22
CA TYR A 48 -3.92 10.54 6.80
C TYR A 48 -4.19 10.09 5.36
N GLY A 49 -3.12 10.05 4.56
CA GLY A 49 -3.17 9.37 3.26
C GLY A 49 -3.91 10.12 2.15
N PHE A 50 -4.26 11.42 2.33
CA PHE A 50 -4.70 12.25 1.20
C PHE A 50 -3.52 12.50 0.26
N GLY A 51 -3.10 11.47 -0.44
CA GLY A 51 -1.94 11.56 -1.32
C GLY A 51 -1.79 10.31 -2.15
N THR A 52 -0.67 10.29 -2.81
CA THR A 52 -0.21 9.19 -3.61
C THR A 52 0.86 8.45 -2.83
N SER A 53 0.80 7.15 -2.82
CA SER A 53 1.82 6.28 -2.21
C SER A 53 2.40 5.36 -3.26
N ILE A 54 3.70 5.12 -3.15
CA ILE A 54 4.40 4.10 -3.93
C ILE A 54 5.07 3.18 -2.93
N TYR A 55 4.98 1.88 -3.17
CA TYR A 55 5.62 0.90 -2.33
C TYR A 55 6.11 -0.32 -3.12
N ILE A 56 7.08 -0.99 -2.55
CA ILE A 56 7.56 -2.30 -2.98
C ILE A 56 7.22 -3.31 -1.90
N GLY A 57 6.97 -4.53 -2.31
CA GLY A 57 6.61 -5.57 -1.37
C GLY A 57 6.91 -6.97 -1.86
N LEU A 58 6.62 -7.91 -1.00
CA LEU A 58 6.71 -9.33 -1.29
C LEU A 58 5.53 -10.06 -0.64
N VAL A 59 5.16 -11.18 -1.24
CA VAL A 59 4.21 -12.14 -0.67
C VAL A 59 4.93 -13.46 -0.44
N TYR A 60 4.88 -13.93 0.80
CA TYR A 60 5.35 -15.24 1.19
C TYR A 60 4.17 -16.22 1.20
N PRO A 61 4.06 -17.13 0.21
CA PRO A 61 2.93 -18.03 0.11
C PRO A 61 2.95 -19.10 1.20
N PHE A 62 1.76 -19.49 1.68
CA PHE A 62 1.62 -20.61 2.61
C PHE A 62 1.71 -21.97 1.90
N ASN A 63 1.36 -22.00 0.61
CA ASN A 63 1.40 -23.20 -0.23
C ASN A 63 2.59 -23.16 -1.20
N ASN A 64 3.78 -23.32 -0.64
CA ASN A 64 5.05 -23.30 -1.35
C ASN A 64 5.17 -24.39 -2.45
N ASP A 65 4.30 -25.40 -2.40
CA ASP A 65 4.23 -26.44 -3.42
C ASP A 65 3.66 -25.95 -4.75
N ALA A 66 2.85 -24.89 -4.71
CA ALA A 66 2.18 -24.34 -5.88
C ALA A 66 2.72 -22.96 -6.30
N PHE A 67 3.26 -22.19 -5.35
CA PHE A 67 3.73 -20.81 -5.59
C PHE A 67 5.05 -20.57 -4.90
N ASP A 68 5.94 -19.86 -5.57
CA ASP A 68 7.12 -19.29 -4.93
C ASP A 68 6.82 -17.86 -4.44
N MET A 69 7.79 -17.28 -3.73
CA MET A 69 7.69 -15.89 -3.24
C MET A 69 7.48 -14.93 -4.41
N SER A 70 6.51 -14.04 -4.26
CA SER A 70 6.19 -13.02 -5.25
C SER A 70 6.71 -11.66 -4.82
N TYR A 71 7.15 -10.86 -5.79
CA TYR A 71 7.60 -9.48 -5.58
C TYR A 71 6.65 -8.53 -6.27
N ASN A 72 6.35 -7.41 -5.64
CA ASN A 72 5.42 -6.45 -6.21
C ASN A 72 5.90 -5.01 -6.05
N ILE A 73 5.40 -4.17 -6.95
CA ILE A 73 5.43 -2.72 -6.85
C ILE A 73 4.00 -2.23 -6.98
N ALA A 74 3.62 -1.26 -6.18
CA ALA A 74 2.28 -0.74 -6.21
C ALA A 74 2.21 0.77 -6.10
N PHE A 75 1.18 1.29 -6.72
CA PHE A 75 0.77 2.67 -6.66
C PHE A 75 -0.61 2.72 -5.99
N LYS A 76 -0.67 3.36 -4.83
CA LYS A 76 -1.89 3.52 -4.03
C LYS A 76 -2.28 5.00 -3.96
N ARG A 77 -3.57 5.29 -4.09
CA ARG A 77 -4.12 6.61 -3.84
C ARG A 77 -5.33 6.53 -2.92
N THR A 78 -5.38 7.44 -1.96
CA THR A 78 -6.53 7.60 -1.08
C THR A 78 -7.48 8.63 -1.69
N ILE A 79 -8.72 8.25 -1.96
CA ILE A 79 -9.73 9.12 -2.55
C ILE A 79 -10.48 9.87 -1.45
N LEU A 80 -10.90 9.14 -0.44
CA LEU A 80 -11.52 9.65 0.78
C LEU A 80 -10.68 9.14 1.95
N THR A 81 -10.78 9.73 3.12
CA THR A 81 -9.98 9.31 4.30
C THR A 81 -9.96 7.80 4.52
N PHE A 82 -11.04 7.12 4.17
CA PHE A 82 -11.24 5.70 4.44
C PHE A 82 -11.25 4.81 3.18
N MET A 83 -11.18 5.38 1.99
CA MET A 83 -11.22 4.63 0.74
C MET A 83 -9.92 4.77 -0.04
N THR A 84 -9.42 3.66 -0.52
CA THR A 84 -8.21 3.58 -1.35
C THR A 84 -8.48 2.84 -2.63
N TYR A 85 -7.79 3.24 -3.69
CA TYR A 85 -7.58 2.39 -4.84
C TYR A 85 -6.08 2.19 -5.07
N GLU A 86 -5.73 1.07 -5.65
CA GLU A 86 -4.34 0.67 -5.80
C GLU A 86 -4.18 -0.14 -7.09
N VAL A 87 -3.10 0.11 -7.80
CA VAL A 87 -2.64 -0.71 -8.92
C VAL A 87 -1.36 -1.40 -8.48
N THR A 88 -1.33 -2.71 -8.58
CA THR A 88 -0.20 -3.54 -8.18
C THR A 88 0.30 -4.33 -9.38
N ALA A 89 1.60 -4.25 -9.64
CA ALA A 89 2.29 -5.11 -10.59
C ALA A 89 3.17 -6.10 -9.83
N SER A 90 3.01 -7.38 -10.11
CA SER A 90 3.70 -8.45 -9.39
C SER A 90 4.44 -9.39 -10.34
N LEU A 91 5.58 -9.91 -9.87
CA LEU A 91 6.27 -11.04 -10.48
C LEU A 91 6.06 -12.25 -9.59
N LEU A 92 5.46 -13.27 -10.12
CA LEU A 92 5.04 -14.48 -9.44
C LEU A 92 5.57 -15.70 -10.18
N LYS A 93 6.05 -16.70 -9.46
CA LYS A 93 6.39 -17.99 -10.02
C LYS A 93 5.36 -19.03 -9.60
N VAL A 94 4.69 -19.59 -10.60
CA VAL A 94 3.61 -20.55 -10.43
C VAL A 94 4.07 -21.93 -10.85
N LYS A 95 3.81 -22.94 -10.02
CA LYS A 95 4.10 -24.33 -10.29
C LYS A 95 2.86 -25.02 -10.84
N THR A 96 3.03 -25.69 -11.97
CA THR A 96 1.99 -26.40 -12.68
C THR A 96 2.39 -27.86 -12.89
N GLU A 97 1.43 -28.65 -13.33
CA GLU A 97 1.62 -30.02 -13.75
C GLU A 97 1.18 -30.13 -15.20
N LYS A 98 2.03 -30.73 -16.03
CA LYS A 98 1.72 -31.05 -17.43
C LYS A 98 1.67 -32.56 -17.57
N THR A 99 0.59 -33.05 -18.16
CA THR A 99 0.44 -34.46 -18.53
C THR A 99 1.09 -34.67 -19.90
N GLU A 100 2.11 -35.52 -19.96
CA GLU A 100 2.79 -35.93 -21.19
C GLU A 100 2.61 -37.44 -21.41
N TRP A 101 2.51 -37.86 -22.67
CA TRP A 101 2.42 -39.27 -23.03
C TRP A 101 3.81 -39.77 -23.42
N GLU A 102 4.34 -40.74 -22.67
CA GLU A 102 5.54 -41.49 -23.03
C GLU A 102 5.15 -42.91 -23.47
N GLY A 103 4.94 -43.11 -24.76
CA GLY A 103 4.37 -44.32 -25.29
C GLY A 103 2.87 -44.50 -24.91
N ALA A 104 2.59 -45.56 -24.17
CA ALA A 104 1.22 -45.83 -23.66
C ALA A 104 0.99 -45.34 -22.23
N ASN A 105 2.01 -44.77 -21.61
CA ASN A 105 1.92 -44.31 -20.21
C ASN A 105 1.75 -42.80 -20.11
N GLU A 106 0.84 -42.40 -19.26
CA GLU A 106 0.63 -41.02 -18.87
C GLU A 106 1.61 -40.64 -17.76
N ILE A 107 2.44 -39.63 -17.98
CA ILE A 107 3.44 -39.15 -17.03
C ILE A 107 3.13 -37.67 -16.71
N VAL A 108 3.02 -37.37 -15.41
CA VAL A 108 2.83 -36.00 -14.92
C VAL A 108 4.18 -35.37 -14.61
N LYS A 109 4.55 -34.34 -15.38
CA LYS A 109 5.81 -33.60 -15.15
C LYS A 109 5.53 -32.25 -14.50
N PRO A 110 6.31 -31.89 -13.47
CA PRO A 110 6.20 -30.57 -12.86
C PRO A 110 6.82 -29.50 -13.77
N HIS A 111 6.14 -28.39 -13.95
CA HIS A 111 6.61 -27.21 -14.65
C HIS A 111 6.54 -25.98 -13.74
N SER A 112 7.28 -24.94 -14.10
CA SER A 112 7.25 -23.65 -13.39
C SER A 112 7.19 -22.52 -14.40
N HIS A 113 6.25 -21.60 -14.20
CA HIS A 113 6.04 -20.45 -15.07
C HIS A 113 6.29 -19.16 -14.30
N ASN A 114 7.04 -18.25 -14.91
CA ASN A 114 7.12 -16.89 -14.44
C ASN A 114 5.91 -16.13 -14.98
N VAL A 115 5.17 -15.54 -14.08
CA VAL A 115 3.91 -14.85 -14.38
C VAL A 115 4.05 -13.40 -13.95
N PHE A 116 3.74 -12.49 -14.85
CA PHE A 116 3.51 -11.10 -14.55
C PHE A 116 2.03 -10.90 -14.25
N ASP A 117 1.73 -10.25 -13.16
CA ASP A 117 0.39 -10.09 -12.63
C ASP A 117 0.10 -8.63 -12.37
N LEU A 118 -1.03 -8.14 -12.85
CA LEU A 118 -1.49 -6.76 -12.74
C LEU A 118 -2.86 -6.70 -12.09
N ASP A 119 -2.89 -6.25 -10.85
CA ASP A 119 -4.09 -6.11 -10.03
C ASP A 119 -4.59 -4.69 -9.94
N LEU A 120 -5.90 -4.53 -9.97
CA LEU A 120 -6.61 -3.37 -9.47
C LEU A 120 -7.23 -3.71 -8.12
N ASN A 121 -6.93 -2.90 -7.11
CA ASN A 121 -7.41 -3.09 -5.75
C ASN A 121 -8.28 -1.91 -5.32
N ILE A 122 -9.37 -2.21 -4.64
CA ILE A 122 -10.23 -1.21 -3.99
C ILE A 122 -10.37 -1.61 -2.53
N GLY A 123 -10.15 -0.67 -1.63
CA GLY A 123 -10.15 -0.99 -0.21
C GLY A 123 -10.66 0.09 0.71
N GLY A 124 -10.79 -0.30 1.95
CA GLY A 124 -11.05 0.57 3.08
C GLY A 124 -9.87 0.55 4.06
N GLN A 125 -9.63 1.67 4.69
CA GLN A 125 -8.60 1.83 5.72
C GLN A 125 -9.13 2.66 6.88
N LEU A 126 -8.63 2.41 8.09
CA LEU A 126 -8.97 3.17 9.29
C LEU A 126 -7.69 3.73 9.93
N PRO A 127 -7.25 4.94 9.55
CA PRO A 127 -6.04 5.51 10.12
C PRO A 127 -6.26 5.99 11.57
N VAL A 128 -5.50 5.43 12.49
CA VAL A 128 -5.48 5.81 13.91
C VAL A 128 -4.15 6.45 14.23
N LYS A 129 -4.16 7.70 14.66
CA LYS A 129 -2.98 8.45 15.04
C LYS A 129 -2.58 8.15 16.48
N CYS A 130 -1.31 7.81 16.69
CA CYS A 130 -0.68 7.56 17.98
C CYS A 130 0.63 8.36 18.06
N GLY A 131 0.56 9.63 18.47
CA GLY A 131 1.71 10.52 18.42
C GLY A 131 2.20 10.81 16.99
N PRO A 132 3.45 10.56 16.67
CA PRO A 132 3.99 10.73 15.31
C PRO A 132 3.69 9.54 14.37
N ILE A 133 3.17 8.47 14.92
CA ILE A 133 2.90 7.22 14.21
C ILE A 133 1.42 7.11 13.89
N TYR A 134 1.13 6.47 12.77
CA TYR A 134 -0.22 6.07 12.38
C TYR A 134 -0.28 4.56 12.29
N LEU A 135 -1.30 3.98 12.89
CA LEU A 135 -1.68 2.58 12.74
C LEU A 135 -2.89 2.55 11.82
N VAL A 136 -2.77 1.87 10.70
CA VAL A 136 -3.78 1.89 9.64
C VAL A 136 -4.21 0.47 9.29
N PRO A 137 -5.13 -0.13 10.03
CA PRO A 137 -5.76 -1.36 9.59
C PRO A 137 -6.51 -1.11 8.28
N TYR A 138 -6.42 -2.08 7.37
CA TYR A 138 -7.05 -2.00 6.06
C TYR A 138 -7.61 -3.35 5.62
N ALA A 139 -8.59 -3.28 4.72
CA ALA A 139 -9.06 -4.41 3.95
C ALA A 139 -9.29 -3.98 2.51
N LYS A 140 -8.98 -4.85 1.55
CA LYS A 140 -9.12 -4.58 0.12
C LYS A 140 -9.61 -5.81 -0.62
N ILE A 141 -10.38 -5.60 -1.67
CA ILE A 141 -10.66 -6.57 -2.71
C ILE A 141 -9.73 -6.30 -3.88
N LEU A 142 -9.35 -7.35 -4.56
CA LEU A 142 -8.45 -7.28 -5.70
C LEU A 142 -9.02 -8.08 -6.86
N GLY A 143 -8.66 -7.67 -8.05
CA GLY A 143 -8.94 -8.38 -9.28
C GLY A 143 -7.98 -7.95 -10.36
N GLY A 144 -7.50 -8.89 -11.13
CA GLY A 144 -6.44 -8.64 -12.07
C GLY A 144 -6.38 -9.61 -13.23
N LEU A 145 -5.30 -9.41 -13.97
CA LEU A 145 -4.92 -10.22 -15.11
C LEU A 145 -3.48 -10.68 -14.90
N TYR A 146 -3.23 -11.93 -15.11
CA TYR A 146 -1.88 -12.45 -15.10
C TYR A 146 -1.47 -13.01 -16.45
N PHE A 147 -0.18 -12.85 -16.78
CA PHE A 147 0.41 -13.16 -18.07
C PHE A 147 1.71 -13.92 -17.87
N GLY A 148 1.81 -15.09 -18.46
CA GLY A 148 3.02 -15.89 -18.55
C GLY A 148 3.23 -16.39 -19.97
N SER A 149 4.34 -17.09 -20.22
CA SER A 149 4.62 -17.65 -21.55
C SER A 149 3.52 -18.63 -22.01
N ASP A 150 3.00 -19.41 -21.07
CA ASP A 150 2.05 -20.50 -21.36
C ASP A 150 0.87 -20.49 -20.38
N LEU A 151 0.75 -19.45 -19.57
CA LEU A 151 -0.25 -19.35 -18.54
C LEU A 151 -0.78 -17.91 -18.44
N THR A 152 -1.99 -17.71 -18.93
CA THR A 152 -2.67 -16.41 -18.89
C THR A 152 -4.06 -16.58 -18.30
N GLY A 153 -4.52 -15.61 -17.55
CA GLY A 153 -5.85 -15.70 -16.93
C GLY A 153 -6.21 -14.47 -16.10
N ILE A 154 -7.28 -14.64 -15.34
CA ILE A 154 -7.75 -13.66 -14.38
C ILE A 154 -7.51 -14.15 -12.96
N ASP A 155 -7.40 -13.20 -12.06
CA ASP A 155 -7.45 -13.47 -10.64
C ASP A 155 -8.36 -12.51 -9.90
N TYR A 156 -8.75 -12.91 -8.71
CA TYR A 156 -9.55 -12.12 -7.80
C TYR A 156 -9.36 -12.61 -6.38
N GLY A 157 -9.53 -11.70 -5.43
CA GLY A 157 -9.32 -12.06 -4.04
C GLY A 157 -9.51 -10.91 -3.08
N PHE A 158 -8.87 -11.03 -1.96
CA PHE A 158 -8.89 -10.01 -0.92
C PHE A 158 -7.55 -9.93 -0.20
N GLY A 159 -7.31 -8.77 0.39
CA GLY A 159 -6.17 -8.54 1.29
C GLY A 159 -6.62 -7.81 2.54
N THR A 160 -5.94 -8.07 3.64
CA THR A 160 -6.15 -7.35 4.90
C THR A 160 -4.83 -7.24 5.65
N GLY A 161 -4.69 -6.21 6.47
CA GLY A 161 -3.46 -6.01 7.21
C GLY A 161 -3.43 -4.74 8.02
N VAL A 162 -2.23 -4.40 8.46
CA VAL A 162 -1.95 -3.17 9.18
C VAL A 162 -0.76 -2.47 8.56
N GLU A 163 -0.92 -1.21 8.27
CA GLU A 163 0.15 -0.32 7.85
C GLU A 163 0.59 0.52 9.06
N ILE A 164 1.88 0.60 9.29
CA ILE A 164 2.49 1.44 10.32
C ILE A 164 3.21 2.55 9.58
N ALA A 165 2.77 3.79 9.77
CA ALA A 165 3.33 4.93 9.08
C ALA A 165 3.89 5.96 10.05
N TYR A 166 5.02 6.56 9.66
CA TYR A 166 5.66 7.66 10.38
C TYR A 166 5.62 8.91 9.52
N LYS A 167 5.11 9.99 10.09
CA LYS A 167 5.02 11.29 9.42
C LYS A 167 6.33 12.06 9.58
N PHE A 168 7.00 12.41 8.48
CA PHE A 168 8.27 13.16 8.49
C PHE A 168 8.18 14.53 7.80
N GLY A 169 7.05 14.89 7.22
CA GLY A 169 6.81 16.17 6.57
C GLY A 169 5.36 16.61 6.67
N TYR A 170 4.97 17.62 5.93
CA TYR A 170 3.61 18.15 5.97
C TYR A 170 2.56 17.10 5.58
N GLN A 171 2.82 16.39 4.46
CA GLN A 171 1.95 15.31 3.95
C GLN A 171 2.74 14.03 3.63
N ASN A 172 4.03 13.98 4.00
CA ASN A 172 4.91 12.90 3.65
C ASN A 172 4.97 11.87 4.78
N TYR A 173 4.87 10.60 4.40
CA TYR A 173 4.95 9.46 5.31
C TYR A 173 5.88 8.42 4.73
N VAL A 174 6.64 7.75 5.60
CA VAL A 174 7.24 6.46 5.33
C VAL A 174 6.40 5.41 6.05
N PHE A 175 6.15 4.30 5.40
CA PHE A 175 5.33 3.25 6.01
C PHE A 175 5.88 1.86 5.74
N ALA A 176 5.58 0.95 6.65
CA ALA A 176 5.72 -0.48 6.50
C ALA A 176 4.36 -1.14 6.70
N ASN A 177 4.14 -2.23 6.01
CA ASN A 177 2.86 -2.92 5.98
C ASN A 177 3.10 -4.42 6.17
N ILE A 178 2.27 -5.03 7.00
CA ILE A 178 2.16 -6.47 7.15
C ILE A 178 0.70 -6.88 6.99
N GLY A 179 0.45 -7.90 6.19
CA GLY A 179 -0.91 -8.32 5.94
C GLY A 179 -1.01 -9.75 5.43
N TYR A 180 -2.23 -10.13 5.17
CA TYR A 180 -2.61 -11.36 4.52
C TYR A 180 -3.16 -11.05 3.13
N ILE A 181 -2.85 -11.89 2.17
CA ILE A 181 -3.46 -11.89 0.84
C ILE A 181 -4.00 -13.28 0.53
N GLY A 182 -5.21 -13.33 0.00
CA GLY A 182 -5.85 -14.52 -0.54
C GLY A 182 -6.38 -14.22 -1.94
N LYS A 183 -5.87 -14.93 -2.94
CA LYS A 183 -6.12 -14.66 -4.36
C LYS A 183 -6.41 -15.97 -5.08
N ARG A 184 -7.49 -16.03 -5.83
CA ARG A 184 -7.84 -17.17 -6.68
C ARG A 184 -7.47 -16.87 -8.12
N MET A 185 -6.65 -17.74 -8.70
CA MET A 185 -6.22 -17.68 -10.09
C MET A 185 -7.12 -18.57 -10.95
N LYS A 186 -7.57 -18.04 -12.08
CA LYS A 186 -8.38 -18.77 -13.06
C LYS A 186 -7.74 -18.61 -14.44
N PRO A 187 -7.04 -19.64 -14.95
CA PRO A 187 -6.50 -19.63 -16.30
C PRO A 187 -7.61 -19.51 -17.34
N PHE A 188 -7.30 -18.92 -18.50
CA PHE A 188 -8.20 -18.89 -19.64
C PHE A 188 -8.20 -20.24 -20.38
N ASP A 189 -7.05 -20.92 -20.37
CA ASP A 189 -6.89 -22.25 -20.95
C ASP A 189 -6.32 -23.18 -19.87
N ASP A 190 -7.08 -24.21 -19.52
CA ASP A 190 -6.75 -25.20 -18.47
C ASP A 190 -6.33 -26.55 -19.08
N GLU A 191 -6.30 -26.68 -20.44
CA GLU A 191 -6.13 -27.98 -21.07
C GLU A 191 -4.66 -28.46 -21.06
N GLU A 192 -3.72 -27.56 -21.21
CA GLU A 192 -2.30 -27.92 -21.33
C GLU A 192 -1.58 -27.96 -19.97
N PHE A 193 -1.86 -27.00 -19.08
CA PHE A 193 -1.22 -26.88 -17.78
C PHE A 193 -2.22 -26.82 -16.64
N ARG A 194 -2.13 -27.74 -15.71
CA ARG A 194 -2.95 -27.71 -14.47
C ARG A 194 -2.20 -26.99 -13.35
N LEU A 195 -2.78 -25.96 -12.80
CA LEU A 195 -2.28 -25.32 -11.59
C LEU A 195 -2.29 -26.32 -10.42
N LYS A 196 -1.18 -26.50 -9.72
CA LYS A 196 -1.12 -27.29 -8.47
C LYS A 196 -2.08 -26.77 -7.42
N SER A 197 -2.28 -25.45 -7.38
CA SER A 197 -3.31 -24.82 -6.57
C SER A 197 -3.88 -23.61 -7.31
N LYS A 198 -5.20 -23.47 -7.31
CA LYS A 198 -5.90 -22.29 -7.87
C LYS A 198 -5.95 -21.13 -6.88
N THR A 199 -5.44 -21.28 -5.66
CA THR A 199 -5.50 -20.26 -4.62
C THR A 199 -4.10 -19.97 -4.09
N LEU A 200 -3.65 -18.74 -4.31
CA LEU A 200 -2.48 -18.16 -3.64
C LEU A 200 -2.96 -17.55 -2.33
N SER A 201 -2.40 -17.99 -1.21
CA SER A 201 -2.62 -17.36 0.10
C SER A 201 -1.27 -17.20 0.80
N GLY A 202 -1.07 -16.08 1.47
CA GLY A 202 0.23 -15.82 2.08
C GLY A 202 0.28 -14.55 2.93
N LEU A 203 1.43 -14.34 3.54
CA LEU A 203 1.77 -13.10 4.23
C LEU A 203 2.35 -12.10 3.22
N ALA A 204 1.82 -10.90 3.26
CA ALA A 204 2.29 -9.78 2.47
C ALA A 204 3.07 -8.80 3.34
N PHE A 205 4.23 -8.38 2.87
CA PHE A 205 5.07 -7.36 3.49
C PHE A 205 5.37 -6.28 2.47
N SER A 206 5.33 -5.04 2.87
CA SER A 206 5.74 -3.94 1.99
C SER A 206 6.30 -2.76 2.76
N ILE A 207 7.07 -1.94 2.04
CA ILE A 207 7.60 -0.67 2.52
C ILE A 207 7.42 0.38 1.44
N GLY A 208 7.09 1.60 1.84
CA GLY A 208 6.80 2.65 0.89
C GLY A 208 6.81 4.04 1.45
N VAL A 209 6.52 4.98 0.56
CA VAL A 209 6.39 6.40 0.86
C VAL A 209 5.09 6.94 0.33
N SER A 210 4.53 7.91 1.04
CA SER A 210 3.34 8.66 0.65
C SER A 210 3.68 10.15 0.60
N PHE A 211 3.15 10.85 -0.43
CA PHE A 211 3.39 12.27 -0.71
C PHE A 211 2.16 12.93 -1.34
#